data_f2f0c62f512f6865f9b0a8a460801170
#
_entry.id   f2f0c62f512f6865f9b0a8a460801170
#
_cell.length_a   1.000
_cell.length_b   1.000
_cell.length_c   1.000
_cell.angle_alpha   90.00
_cell.angle_beta   90.00
_cell.angle_gamma   90.00
#
_symmetry.space_group_name_H-M   'P 1'
#
loop_
_entity.id
_entity.type
_entity.pdbx_description
1 polymer ?
#
loop_
_entity_poly.entity_id
_entity_poly.type
_entity_poly.pdbx_seq_one_letter_code
_entity_poly.pdbx_strand_id
1 'polypeptide(L)'
;MGESGIDVKLSRFAQGLFPFSIECKNKETWKGLYDAYDQAISNANLEPVVVLKMNKREPLIVLDFKKFVSIIKESNMKTNLGDLI
;
A
#
# COMPACT_ATOMS: atom_id res chain seq x y z
N MET A 1 -18.75 14.07 7.51
CA MET A 1 -18.38 13.55 7.27
C MET A 1 -17.56 13.06 7.31
N GLY A 2 -17.73 13.20 7.47
CA GLY A 2 -16.76 12.75 7.64
C GLY A 2 -16.14 11.96 6.70
N GLU A 3 -16.41 12.08 5.82
CA GLU A 3 -15.78 11.42 5.03
C GLU A 3 -14.58 11.57 4.95
N SER A 4 -14.36 11.22 5.15
CA SER A 4 -13.03 11.20 5.43
C SER A 4 -12.22 10.53 4.41
N GLY A 5 -12.80 9.85 3.56
CA GLY A 5 -12.04 9.12 2.59
C GLY A 5 -11.92 9.85 1.29
N ILE A 6 -10.89 9.55 0.56
CA ILE A 6 -10.76 9.93 -0.82
C ILE A 6 -10.96 8.64 -1.61
N ASP A 7 -11.96 8.61 -2.43
CA ASP A 7 -12.18 7.44 -3.26
C ASP A 7 -11.17 7.42 -4.39
N VAL A 8 -10.52 6.30 -4.56
CA VAL A 8 -9.59 6.13 -5.67
C VAL A 8 -10.32 5.32 -6.74
N LYS A 9 -10.59 5.95 -7.85
CA LYS A 9 -11.28 5.30 -8.95
C LYS A 9 -10.30 5.08 -10.08
N LEU A 10 -10.25 3.85 -10.55
CA LEU A 10 -9.30 3.48 -11.58
C LEU A 10 -10.06 3.20 -12.87
N SER A 11 -9.45 3.53 -13.99
CA SER A 11 -9.97 3.15 -15.29
C SER A 11 -9.91 1.63 -15.41
N ARG A 12 -10.62 1.08 -16.39
CA ARG A 12 -10.57 -0.35 -16.63
C ARG A 12 -9.16 -0.83 -16.92
N PHE A 13 -8.44 -0.03 -17.68
CA PHE A 13 -7.06 -0.36 -18.00
C PHE A 13 -6.20 -0.37 -16.74
N ALA A 14 -6.34 0.66 -15.92
CA ALA A 14 -5.57 0.75 -14.69
C ALA A 14 -5.92 -0.37 -13.73
N GLN A 15 -7.18 -0.79 -13.70
CA GLN A 15 -7.59 -1.91 -12.85
C GLN A 15 -6.89 -3.20 -13.25
N GLY A 16 -6.64 -3.38 -14.55
CA GLY A 16 -5.90 -4.54 -15.00
C GLY A 16 -4.46 -4.55 -14.53
N LEU A 17 -3.85 -3.38 -14.43
CA LEU A 17 -2.48 -3.26 -13.97
C LEU A 17 -2.38 -3.17 -12.46
N PHE A 18 -3.43 -2.70 -11.81
CA PHE A 18 -3.44 -2.43 -10.38
C PHE A 18 -4.73 -3.01 -9.80
N PRO A 19 -4.80 -4.34 -9.70
CA PRO A 19 -6.04 -5.03 -9.38
C PRO A 19 -6.34 -5.05 -7.88
N PHE A 20 -6.53 -3.87 -7.30
CA PHE A 20 -6.78 -3.75 -5.88
C PHE A 20 -8.03 -2.94 -5.62
N SER A 21 -8.80 -3.39 -4.65
CA SER A 21 -9.93 -2.60 -4.16
C SER A 21 -9.37 -1.66 -3.10
N ILE A 22 -9.42 -0.38 -3.39
CA ILE A 22 -8.75 0.61 -2.56
C ILE A 22 -9.77 1.38 -1.74
N GLU A 23 -9.54 1.43 -0.45
CA GLU A 23 -10.33 2.26 0.43
C GLU A 23 -9.40 3.24 1.10
N CYS A 24 -9.69 4.53 0.98
CA CYS A 24 -8.89 5.57 1.60
C CYS A 24 -9.60 6.05 2.85
N LYS A 25 -8.88 6.09 3.94
CA LYS A 25 -9.40 6.60 5.21
C LYS A 25 -8.49 7.71 5.69
N ASN A 26 -9.08 8.86 5.92
CA ASN A 26 -8.34 9.99 6.44
C ASN A 26 -8.91 10.35 7.80
N LYS A 27 -8.08 10.24 8.83
CA LYS A 27 -8.45 10.59 10.19
C LYS A 27 -7.53 11.67 10.67
N GLU A 28 -8.02 12.39 11.66
CA GLU A 28 -7.22 13.41 12.28
C GLU A 28 -5.93 12.86 12.86
N THR A 29 -5.99 11.64 13.36
CA THR A 29 -4.79 11.02 13.89
C THR A 29 -4.77 9.53 13.65
N TRP A 30 -3.62 9.06 13.21
CA TRP A 30 -3.25 7.66 13.15
C TRP A 30 -1.92 7.51 13.86
N LYS A 31 -1.83 8.16 15.02
CA LYS A 31 -0.55 8.35 15.66
C LYS A 31 0.21 7.05 15.90
N GLY A 32 -0.45 6.05 16.44
CA GLY A 32 0.24 4.79 16.73
C GLY A 32 0.80 4.14 15.48
N LEU A 33 0.04 4.20 14.39
CA LEU A 33 0.49 3.60 13.14
C LEU A 33 1.66 4.38 12.54
N TYR A 34 1.56 5.71 12.51
CA TYR A 34 2.65 6.50 11.96
C TYR A 34 3.89 6.46 12.85
N ASP A 35 3.72 6.35 14.16
CA ASP A 35 4.86 6.17 15.04
C ASP A 35 5.59 4.87 14.72
N ALA A 36 4.86 3.80 14.48
CA ALA A 36 5.47 2.53 14.12
C ALA A 36 6.19 2.63 12.78
N TYR A 37 5.58 3.34 11.84
CA TYR A 37 6.20 3.52 10.53
C TYR A 37 7.49 4.33 10.65
N ASP A 38 7.47 5.40 11.44
CA ASP A 38 8.66 6.22 11.65
C ASP A 38 9.76 5.41 12.31
N GLN A 39 9.38 4.50 13.20
CA GLN A 39 10.34 3.62 13.83
C GLN A 39 10.99 2.70 12.79
N ALA A 40 10.20 2.20 11.85
CA ALA A 40 10.73 1.35 10.79
C ALA A 40 11.72 2.12 9.92
N ILE A 41 11.44 3.41 9.68
CA ILE A 41 12.36 4.25 8.91
C ILE A 41 13.70 4.32 9.60
N SER A 42 13.70 4.48 10.94
CA SER A 42 14.93 4.72 11.68
C SER A 42 15.76 3.47 11.91
N ASN A 43 15.22 2.28 11.64
CA ASN A 43 15.91 1.05 11.99
C ASN A 43 16.94 0.59 10.97
N ALA A 44 16.79 0.97 9.71
CA ALA A 44 17.72 0.52 8.70
C ALA A 44 17.57 1.35 7.44
N ASN A 45 18.47 1.13 6.48
CA ASN A 45 18.40 1.79 5.18
C ASN A 45 17.61 0.97 4.19
N LEU A 46 16.57 0.33 4.67
CA LEU A 46 15.69 -0.47 3.83
C LEU A 46 14.33 0.18 3.76
N GLU A 47 13.54 -0.23 2.80
CA GLU A 47 12.20 0.34 2.66
C GLU A 47 11.36 -0.01 3.88
N PRO A 48 10.83 0.98 4.59
CA PRO A 48 10.07 0.70 5.80
C PRO A 48 8.70 0.13 5.49
N VAL A 49 8.30 -0.87 6.27
CA VAL A 49 6.96 -1.40 6.24
C VAL A 49 6.54 -1.68 7.66
N VAL A 50 5.23 -1.66 7.90
CA VAL A 50 4.67 -2.04 9.19
C VAL A 50 3.74 -3.22 8.94
N VAL A 51 3.89 -4.26 9.73
CA VAL A 51 2.99 -5.40 9.68
C VAL A 51 2.08 -5.31 10.89
N LEU A 52 0.78 -5.31 10.65
CA LEU A 52 -0.23 -5.26 11.69
C LEU A 52 -0.83 -6.63 11.87
N LYS A 53 -1.01 -7.04 13.09
CA LYS A 53 -1.61 -8.33 13.37
C LYS A 53 -2.56 -8.22 14.55
N MET A 54 -3.76 -8.67 14.38
CA MET A 54 -4.74 -8.76 15.45
C MET A 54 -5.06 -10.23 15.68
N ASN A 55 -5.40 -10.56 16.92
CA ASN A 55 -5.72 -11.95 17.23
C ASN A 55 -6.79 -12.49 16.29
N LYS A 56 -6.57 -13.67 15.80
CA LYS A 56 -7.53 -14.40 14.95
C LYS A 56 -7.82 -13.70 13.63
N ARG A 57 -6.95 -12.80 13.20
CA ARG A 57 -7.06 -12.16 11.90
C ARG A 57 -5.73 -12.31 11.16
N GLU A 58 -5.81 -12.30 9.86
CA GLU A 58 -4.60 -12.35 9.05
C GLU A 58 -3.83 -11.05 9.17
N PRO A 59 -2.51 -11.10 9.07
CA PRO A 59 -1.71 -9.88 9.15
C PRO A 59 -1.93 -8.99 7.94
N LEU A 60 -1.79 -7.70 8.17
CA LEU A 60 -1.87 -6.69 7.11
C LEU A 60 -0.52 -5.98 7.04
N ILE A 61 -0.22 -5.45 5.88
CA ILE A 61 1.01 -4.69 5.69
C ILE A 61 0.69 -3.24 5.37
N VAL A 62 1.49 -2.34 5.92
CA VAL A 62 1.38 -0.90 5.66
C VAL A 62 2.72 -0.43 5.13
N LEU A 63 2.70 0.27 4.02
CA LEU A 63 3.90 0.86 3.47
C LEU A 63 3.51 2.11 2.69
N ASP A 64 4.52 2.87 2.28
CA ASP A 64 4.32 4.10 1.55
C ASP A 64 3.53 3.82 0.27
N PHE A 65 2.48 4.61 0.05
CA PHE A 65 1.58 4.37 -1.09
C PHE A 65 2.30 4.51 -2.42
N LYS A 66 3.15 5.52 -2.55
CA LYS A 66 3.89 5.72 -3.79
C LYS A 66 4.84 4.57 -4.05
N LYS A 67 5.47 4.07 -2.99
CA LYS A 67 6.37 2.93 -3.12
C LYS A 67 5.59 1.70 -3.55
N PHE A 68 4.41 1.49 -2.98
CA PHE A 68 3.58 0.37 -3.37
C PHE A 68 3.22 0.44 -4.85
N VAL A 69 2.81 1.61 -5.32
CA VAL A 69 2.49 1.79 -6.74
C VAL A 69 3.69 1.47 -7.61
N SER A 70 4.85 1.91 -7.17
CA SER A 70 6.10 1.66 -7.90
C SER A 70 6.40 0.16 -8.01
N ILE A 71 6.22 -0.55 -6.90
CA ILE A 71 6.44 -2.00 -6.87
C ILE A 71 5.49 -2.70 -7.84
N ILE A 72 4.23 -2.29 -7.84
CA ILE A 72 3.24 -2.92 -8.71
C ILE A 72 3.55 -2.65 -10.16
N LYS A 73 3.96 -1.44 -10.49
CA LYS A 73 4.35 -1.12 -11.87
C LYS A 73 5.50 -1.99 -12.34
N GLU A 74 6.52 -2.12 -11.52
CA GLU A 74 7.67 -2.96 -11.84
C GLU A 74 7.26 -4.40 -12.04
N SER A 75 6.40 -4.88 -11.14
CA SER A 75 5.94 -6.25 -11.19
C SER A 75 5.17 -6.52 -12.47
N ASN A 76 4.30 -5.60 -12.84
CA ASN A 76 3.52 -5.73 -14.07
C ASN A 76 4.41 -5.70 -15.29
N MET A 77 5.41 -4.84 -15.30
CA MET A 77 6.36 -4.77 -16.40
C MET A 77 7.14 -6.07 -16.53
N LYS A 78 7.58 -6.63 -15.40
CA LYS A 78 8.30 -7.88 -15.40
C LYS A 78 7.42 -9.02 -15.92
N THR A 79 6.16 -9.02 -15.49
CA THR A 79 5.23 -10.03 -15.93
C THR A 79 5.04 -9.95 -17.45
N ASN A 80 4.87 -8.74 -17.96
CA ASN A 80 4.71 -8.55 -19.39
C ASN A 80 5.92 -9.04 -20.16
N LEU A 81 7.10 -8.76 -19.64
CA LEU A 81 8.32 -9.23 -20.28
C LEU A 81 8.40 -10.76 -20.23
N GLY A 82 7.99 -11.34 -19.11
CA GLY A 82 7.97 -12.77 -18.97
C GLY A 82 7.01 -13.43 -19.94
N ASP A 83 5.88 -12.79 -20.17
CA ASP A 83 4.89 -13.31 -21.11
C ASP A 83 5.41 -13.31 -22.52
N LEU A 84 6.33 -12.44 -22.85
CA LEU A 84 6.89 -12.36 -24.18
C LEU A 84 7.98 -13.40 -24.42
N ILE A 85 8.51 -13.93 -23.34
CA ILE A 85 9.52 -14.95 -23.41
C ILE A 85 8.89 -16.32 -23.48
#